data_e678396d6d1c0f2867081892d2afa622
#
_entry.id   e678396d6d1c0f2867081892d2afa622
#
_cell.length_a   1.000
_cell.length_b   1.000
_cell.length_c   1.000
_cell.angle_alpha   90.00
_cell.angle_beta   90.00
_cell.angle_gamma   90.00
#
_symmetry.space_group_name_H-M   'P 1'
#
loop_
_entity.id
_entity.type
_entity.pdbx_description
1 polymer ?
#
loop_
_entity_poly.entity_id
_entity_poly.type
_entity_poly.pdbx_seq_one_letter_code
_entity_poly.pdbx_strand_id
1 'polypeptide(L)' 'MNQMPKDPVMLLSWLNMKLRNQYEDLADLCYDYHIPMQEIVDKMEAIGYHYTYKSNQFK' A
#
# COMPACT_ATOMS: atom_id res chain seq x y z
N MET A 1 11.13 -5.63 -13.04
CA MET A 1 10.94 -6.27 -11.74
C MET A 1 10.09 -5.41 -10.86
N ASN A 2 9.04 -5.95 -10.37
CA ASN A 2 8.07 -5.19 -9.59
C ASN A 2 8.29 -5.38 -8.11
N GLN A 3 9.46 -4.96 -7.66
CA GLN A 3 9.71 -5.05 -6.24
C GLN A 3 9.17 -3.82 -5.53
N MET A 4 8.61 -4.08 -4.38
CA MET A 4 8.06 -3.03 -3.55
C MET A 4 9.19 -2.17 -2.99
N PRO A 5 9.08 -0.84 -3.08
CA PRO A 5 10.10 0.03 -2.50
C PRO A 5 10.21 -0.18 -0.99
N LYS A 6 11.42 -0.07 -0.46
CA LYS A 6 11.62 -0.21 0.98
C LYS A 6 11.49 1.11 1.71
N ASP A 7 11.80 2.21 1.03
CA ASP A 7 11.66 3.53 1.63
C ASP A 7 10.17 3.86 1.83
N PRO A 8 9.76 4.26 3.05
CA PRO A 8 8.32 4.47 3.31
C PRO A 8 7.68 5.52 2.42
N VAL A 9 8.39 6.60 2.10
CA VAL A 9 7.83 7.65 1.25
C VAL A 9 7.65 7.15 -0.17
N MET A 10 8.63 6.43 -0.69
CA MET A 10 8.51 5.83 -2.01
C MET A 10 7.46 4.74 -2.02
N LEU A 11 7.35 3.99 -0.93
CA LEU A 11 6.34 2.95 -0.81
C LEU A 11 4.94 3.54 -0.84
N LEU A 12 4.74 4.68 -0.19
CA LEU A 12 3.45 5.36 -0.19
C LEU A 12 3.01 5.69 -1.61
N SER A 13 3.91 6.28 -2.38
CA SER A 13 3.62 6.65 -3.76
C SER A 13 3.33 5.42 -4.62
N TRP A 14 4.13 4.38 -4.44
CA TRP A 14 3.98 3.13 -5.18
C TRP A 14 2.64 2.46 -4.85
N LEU A 15 2.30 2.40 -3.56
CA LEU A 15 1.05 1.79 -3.12
C LEU A 15 -0.15 2.50 -3.71
N ASN A 16 -0.18 3.83 -3.63
CA ASN A 16 -1.32 4.59 -4.15
C ASN A 16 -1.45 4.46 -5.65
N MET A 17 -0.33 4.37 -6.35
CA MET A 17 -0.37 4.14 -7.79
C MET A 17 -0.97 2.77 -8.12
N LYS A 18 -0.51 1.74 -7.42
CA LYS A 18 -1.00 0.38 -7.65
C LYS A 18 -2.48 0.24 -7.30
N LEU A 19 -2.87 0.82 -6.18
CA LEU A 19 -4.27 0.76 -5.76
C LEU A 19 -5.19 1.46 -6.74
N ARG A 20 -4.72 2.53 -7.35
CA ARG A 20 -5.53 3.25 -8.33
C ARG A 20 -5.65 2.51 -9.65
N ASN A 21 -4.58 1.83 -10.06
CA ASN A 21 -4.51 1.28 -11.42
C ASN A 21 -4.72 -0.22 -11.52
N GLN A 22 -4.40 -1.00 -10.49
CA GLN A 22 -4.32 -2.44 -10.63
C GLN A 22 -5.09 -3.26 -9.60
N TYR A 23 -5.39 -2.72 -8.45
CA TYR A 23 -6.00 -3.50 -7.37
C TYR A 23 -7.25 -2.84 -6.84
N GLU A 24 -8.23 -3.67 -6.47
CA GLU A 24 -9.50 -3.16 -5.99
C GLU A 24 -9.41 -2.64 -4.56
N ASP A 25 -8.50 -3.20 -3.77
CA ASP A 25 -8.29 -2.74 -2.40
C ASP A 25 -6.94 -3.23 -1.91
N LEU A 26 -6.60 -2.84 -0.69
CA LEU A 26 -5.31 -3.20 -0.11
C LEU A 26 -5.17 -4.70 0.10
N ALA A 27 -6.24 -5.37 0.47
CA ALA A 27 -6.20 -6.81 0.67
C ALA A 27 -5.83 -7.53 -0.62
N ASP A 28 -6.37 -7.06 -1.74
CA ASP A 28 -6.09 -7.64 -3.05
C ASP A 28 -4.60 -7.49 -3.40
N LEU A 29 -4.07 -6.30 -3.16
CA LEU A 29 -2.66 -6.04 -3.41
C LEU A 29 -1.76 -6.91 -2.52
N CYS A 30 -2.07 -6.99 -1.25
CA CYS A 30 -1.26 -7.76 -0.31
C CYS A 30 -1.31 -9.25 -0.62
N TYR A 31 -2.45 -9.73 -1.06
CA TYR A 31 -2.58 -11.14 -1.45
C TYR A 31 -1.66 -11.45 -2.64
N ASP A 32 -1.68 -10.58 -3.63
CA ASP A 32 -0.89 -10.80 -4.85
C ASP A 32 0.61 -10.75 -4.57
N TYR A 33 1.03 -9.91 -3.65
CA TYR A 33 2.44 -9.76 -3.31
C TYR A 33 2.87 -10.64 -2.15
N HIS A 34 1.94 -11.42 -1.57
CA HIS A 34 2.22 -12.32 -0.45
C HIS A 34 2.80 -11.58 0.75
N ILE A 35 2.20 -10.46 1.08
CA ILE A 35 2.66 -9.63 2.19
C ILE A 35 1.53 -9.47 3.21
N PRO A 36 1.83 -9.63 4.51
CA PRO A 36 0.80 -9.38 5.52
C PRO A 36 0.34 -7.92 5.47
N MET A 37 -0.98 -7.73 5.45
CA MET A 37 -1.53 -6.37 5.38
C MET A 37 -1.06 -5.51 6.53
N GLN A 38 -0.94 -6.09 7.73
CA GLN A 38 -0.53 -5.35 8.90
C GLN A 38 0.86 -4.73 8.72
N GLU A 39 1.74 -5.43 8.02
CA GLU A 39 3.08 -4.91 7.78
C GLU A 39 3.03 -3.62 6.95
N ILE A 40 2.18 -3.60 5.93
CA ILE A 40 2.01 -2.42 5.08
C ILE A 40 1.38 -1.28 5.88
N VAL A 41 0.33 -1.60 6.64
CA VAL A 41 -0.36 -0.61 7.46
C VAL A 41 0.61 0.03 8.46
N ASP A 42 1.41 -0.81 9.13
CA ASP A 42 2.36 -0.31 10.12
C ASP A 42 3.39 0.64 9.51
N LYS A 43 3.90 0.29 8.33
CA LYS A 43 4.88 1.13 7.67
C LYS A 43 4.31 2.48 7.28
N MET A 44 3.07 2.50 6.82
CA MET A 44 2.44 3.76 6.43
C MET A 44 2.08 4.60 7.65
N GLU A 45 1.62 3.96 8.72
CA GLU A 45 1.30 4.68 9.93
C GLU A 45 2.54 5.33 10.55
N ALA A 46 3.69 4.71 10.37
CA ALA A 46 4.95 5.27 10.86
C ALA A 46 5.27 6.63 10.25
N ILE A 47 4.74 6.92 9.08
CA ILE A 47 4.92 8.23 8.44
C ILE A 47 3.62 9.03 8.40
N GLY A 48 2.63 8.63 9.19
CA GLY A 48 1.41 9.41 9.37
C GLY A 48 0.32 9.19 8.33
N TYR A 49 0.35 8.07 7.61
CA TYR A 49 -0.63 7.79 6.59
C TYR A 49 -1.47 6.58 6.95
N HIS A 50 -2.76 6.65 6.63
CA HIS A 50 -3.71 5.58 6.95
C HIS A 50 -4.48 5.20 5.70
N TYR A 51 -4.79 3.91 5.58
CA TYR A 51 -5.53 3.43 4.45
C TYR A 51 -6.99 3.88 4.54
N THR A 52 -7.48 4.46 3.47
CA THR A 52 -8.88 4.90 3.37
C THR A 52 -9.59 3.99 2.39
N TYR A 53 -10.44 3.14 2.93
CA TYR A 53 -11.11 2.12 2.13
C TYR A 53 -11.98 2.74 1.03
N LYS A 54 -12.70 3.81 1.35
CA LYS A 54 -13.62 4.42 0.40
C LYS A 54 -12.93 4.92 -0.86
N SER A 55 -11.75 5.50 -0.72
CA SER A 55 -11.03 6.02 -1.87
C SER A 55 -9.91 5.10 -2.33
N ASN A 56 -9.72 3.97 -1.63
CA ASN A 56 -8.71 2.98 -1.97
C ASN A 56 -7.32 3.61 -2.06
N GLN A 57 -6.95 4.34 -1.02
CA GLN A 57 -5.65 4.99 -0.99
C GLN A 57 -5.23 5.29 0.44
N PHE A 58 -3.94 5.54 0.60
CA PHE A 58 -3.39 5.99 1.88
C PHE A 58 -3.39 7.51 1.91
N LYS A 59 -3.89 8.07 3.00
CA LYS A 59 -3.96 9.53 3.17
C LYS A 59 -3.33 9.99 4.45
#